data_7a2c9456e16bcf08f077e7d7595dee1c
#
_entry.id   7a2c9456e16bcf08f077e7d7595dee1c
#
_cell.length_a   1.000
_cell.length_b   1.000
_cell.length_c   1.000
_cell.angle_alpha   90.00
_cell.angle_beta   90.00
_cell.angle_gamma   90.00
#
_symmetry.space_group_name_H-M   'P 1'
#
loop_
_entity.id
_entity.type
_entity.pdbx_description
1 polymer ?
#
loop_
_entity_poly.entity_id
_entity_poly.type
_entity_poly.pdbx_seq_one_letter_code
_entity_poly.pdbx_strand_id
1 'polypeptide(L)'
;FNAPLESEGRFKITVPVLNTTQVYVDWGRSYINTVIEPGETYYFLDDVKTGQRLVMGKDARLQNELWAYPEEIGYYNVQRYYREVHHSKVAFGSLADKEVMEYLDFMKQNKQEADSLLDLRIKEHPHLSTRYVNYLRNYYTTNLGAYLMQTRFYAKDYKLPKDFMDFVTTECWARRSVPYTLYCDMNDFTNDYFEYIGEGLSGTDAIDLVLTHDQKGTITLSETERQAFQNYKGEVEQLRKAVEGCTVEEKKALVEDFNNGELVAQVNKVFIRLQSELREADLIDRAQRVTEKVKCGSVLRDFYTAHALYDYIDNMRQPLAEMTIDWLNENIKLDFARQQVLALNEKYEALSRKDFSNSTNLLSTDNLEGITEGEQILRKIIEPWKGKIILIDVWGTWCRPCKEAMKHSQELYERMKAYDMFFLYMANNSSETSWKNVINEYNVTGENVGHVNLPTDQQSAVEDFLKVNSYPSYFLIDREGHLLEVNADPRNLDQFEELVKRVGK
;
A
#
# COMPACT_ATOMS: atom_id res chain seq x y z
N PHE A 1 0.94 -8.34 -12.88
CA PHE A 1 0.55 -8.70 -14.26
C PHE A 1 0.09 -10.15 -14.30
N ASN A 2 -1.02 -10.44 -14.99
CA ASN A 2 -1.55 -11.78 -15.14
C ASN A 2 -1.68 -12.14 -16.62
N ALA A 3 -1.45 -13.41 -16.97
CA ALA A 3 -1.69 -13.93 -18.29
C ALA A 3 -2.37 -15.30 -18.18
N PRO A 4 -3.36 -15.62 -19.04
CA PRO A 4 -3.98 -16.93 -19.04
C PRO A 4 -2.98 -18.01 -19.46
N LEU A 5 -3.03 -19.15 -18.80
CA LEU A 5 -2.28 -20.34 -19.22
C LEU A 5 -3.10 -21.07 -20.27
N GLU A 6 -2.55 -21.25 -21.46
CA GLU A 6 -3.16 -21.99 -22.56
C GLU A 6 -3.15 -23.50 -22.30
N SER A 7 -3.98 -24.26 -23.04
CA SER A 7 -4.14 -25.71 -22.87
C SER A 7 -2.85 -26.53 -23.01
N GLU A 8 -1.87 -26.00 -23.75
CA GLU A 8 -0.54 -26.60 -23.92
C GLU A 8 0.49 -26.15 -22.89
N GLY A 9 0.06 -25.45 -21.82
CA GLY A 9 0.95 -24.91 -20.79
C GLY A 9 1.77 -23.70 -21.24
N ARG A 10 1.30 -22.97 -22.26
CA ARG A 10 1.94 -21.76 -22.77
C ARG A 10 1.28 -20.51 -22.21
N PHE A 11 2.05 -19.47 -22.02
CA PHE A 11 1.54 -18.13 -21.76
C PHE A 11 2.40 -17.10 -22.47
N LYS A 12 1.83 -15.92 -22.72
CA LYS A 12 2.56 -14.75 -23.22
C LYS A 12 2.15 -13.55 -22.40
N ILE A 13 3.15 -12.79 -21.94
CA ILE A 13 2.94 -11.56 -21.22
C ILE A 13 3.93 -10.49 -21.67
N THR A 14 3.49 -9.26 -21.78
CA THR A 14 4.35 -8.10 -22.01
C THR A 14 4.24 -7.20 -20.81
N VAL A 15 5.38 -6.85 -20.21
CA VAL A 15 5.44 -5.99 -19.03
C VAL A 15 6.37 -4.80 -19.29
N PRO A 16 6.01 -3.59 -18.84
CA PRO A 16 6.89 -2.44 -18.94
C PRO A 16 8.03 -2.59 -17.93
N VAL A 17 9.25 -2.35 -18.37
CA VAL A 17 10.43 -2.34 -17.50
C VAL A 17 11.35 -1.18 -17.88
N LEU A 18 11.91 -0.52 -16.85
CA LEU A 18 12.80 0.63 -17.04
C LEU A 18 14.24 0.18 -17.31
N ASN A 19 14.69 -0.84 -16.61
CA ASN A 19 16.04 -1.41 -16.73
C ASN A 19 16.00 -2.90 -16.34
N THR A 20 17.15 -3.52 -16.06
CA THR A 20 17.20 -4.91 -15.56
C THR A 20 16.31 -5.05 -14.33
N THR A 21 15.27 -5.85 -14.44
CA THR A 21 14.21 -5.99 -13.42
C THR A 21 14.10 -7.45 -13.00
N GLN A 22 14.16 -7.70 -11.70
CA GLN A 22 13.87 -9.02 -11.15
C GLN A 22 12.38 -9.31 -11.25
N VAL A 23 12.04 -10.51 -11.70
CA VAL A 23 10.66 -10.96 -11.86
C VAL A 23 10.47 -12.34 -11.24
N TYR A 24 9.29 -12.51 -10.65
CA TYR A 24 8.78 -13.78 -10.17
C TYR A 24 7.60 -14.18 -11.04
N VAL A 25 7.72 -15.30 -11.73
CA VAL A 25 6.62 -15.85 -12.51
C VAL A 25 6.10 -17.07 -11.78
N ASP A 26 4.87 -17.00 -11.27
CA ASP A 26 4.20 -18.05 -10.53
C ASP A 26 3.00 -18.58 -11.33
N TRP A 27 2.89 -19.89 -11.49
CA TRP A 27 1.73 -20.56 -12.08
C TRP A 27 1.12 -21.63 -11.16
N GLY A 28 1.35 -21.49 -9.84
CA GLY A 28 0.72 -22.31 -8.80
C GLY A 28 1.35 -23.68 -8.55
N ARG A 29 2.22 -24.17 -9.46
CA ARG A 29 2.95 -25.45 -9.32
C ARG A 29 4.47 -25.27 -9.23
N SER A 30 4.95 -24.17 -9.74
CA SER A 30 6.36 -23.80 -9.77
C SER A 30 6.45 -22.28 -9.93
N TYR A 31 7.59 -21.72 -9.61
CA TYR A 31 7.89 -20.33 -9.90
C TYR A 31 9.27 -20.17 -10.53
N ILE A 32 9.41 -19.17 -11.38
CA ILE A 32 10.68 -18.74 -11.94
C ILE A 32 11.07 -17.43 -11.28
N ASN A 33 12.26 -17.39 -10.67
CA ASN A 33 12.91 -16.16 -10.27
C ASN A 33 14.02 -15.87 -11.28
N THR A 34 13.97 -14.73 -11.95
CA THR A 34 14.94 -14.32 -12.96
C THR A 34 14.94 -12.82 -13.16
N VAL A 35 15.66 -12.34 -14.15
CA VAL A 35 15.66 -10.93 -14.55
C VAL A 35 15.21 -10.80 -15.99
N ILE A 36 14.53 -9.68 -16.27
CA ILE A 36 14.18 -9.27 -17.63
C ILE A 36 14.69 -7.87 -17.92
N GLU A 37 14.77 -7.50 -19.18
CA GLU A 37 15.38 -6.27 -19.63
C GLU A 37 14.51 -5.55 -20.65
N PRO A 38 14.63 -4.22 -20.73
CA PRO A 38 13.87 -3.39 -21.67
C PRO A 38 14.08 -3.82 -23.11
N GLY A 39 12.99 -3.98 -23.85
CA GLY A 39 13.02 -4.26 -25.29
C GLY A 39 13.39 -5.70 -25.65
N GLU A 40 13.62 -6.59 -24.67
CA GLU A 40 13.97 -7.98 -24.92
C GLU A 40 12.75 -8.90 -24.83
N THR A 41 12.84 -10.02 -25.54
CA THR A 41 11.86 -11.12 -25.51
C THR A 41 12.56 -12.39 -25.05
N TYR A 42 12.00 -13.00 -24.01
CA TYR A 42 12.52 -14.25 -23.46
C TYR A 42 11.53 -15.39 -23.62
N TYR A 43 12.06 -16.59 -23.88
CA TYR A 43 11.31 -17.83 -23.87
C TYR A 43 11.81 -18.66 -22.70
N PHE A 44 10.95 -18.90 -21.73
CA PHE A 44 11.23 -19.73 -20.56
C PHE A 44 10.72 -21.14 -20.80
N LEU A 45 11.61 -22.11 -20.69
CA LEU A 45 11.28 -23.53 -20.66
C LEU A 45 11.51 -24.04 -19.25
N ASP A 46 10.46 -24.52 -18.61
CA ASP A 46 10.52 -25.15 -17.29
C ASP A 46 9.93 -26.57 -17.39
N ASP A 47 10.78 -27.58 -17.38
CA ASP A 47 10.33 -28.97 -17.32
C ASP A 47 10.11 -29.36 -15.86
N VAL A 48 8.89 -29.23 -15.39
CA VAL A 48 8.50 -29.55 -14.00
C VAL A 48 8.71 -31.00 -13.60
N LYS A 49 8.95 -31.93 -14.56
CA LYS A 49 9.23 -33.35 -14.28
C LYS A 49 10.70 -33.58 -14.01
N THR A 50 11.56 -32.96 -14.78
CA THR A 50 13.02 -33.11 -14.68
C THR A 50 13.68 -32.00 -13.89
N GLY A 51 13.00 -30.88 -13.65
CA GLY A 51 13.56 -29.66 -13.02
C GLY A 51 14.51 -28.90 -13.96
N GLN A 52 14.58 -29.29 -15.24
CA GLN A 52 15.43 -28.59 -16.20
C GLN A 52 14.80 -27.27 -16.61
N ARG A 53 15.60 -26.22 -16.61
CA ARG A 53 15.22 -24.87 -16.97
C ARG A 53 16.16 -24.30 -18.02
N LEU A 54 15.60 -23.56 -18.97
CA LEU A 54 16.35 -22.88 -20.01
C LEU A 54 15.68 -21.55 -20.33
N VAL A 55 16.48 -20.50 -20.45
CA VAL A 55 16.04 -19.22 -21.00
C VAL A 55 16.66 -19.06 -22.38
N MET A 56 15.81 -18.75 -23.36
CA MET A 56 16.22 -18.43 -24.72
C MET A 56 15.81 -16.99 -25.06
N GLY A 57 16.60 -16.30 -25.83
CA GLY A 57 16.41 -14.93 -26.26
C GLY A 57 17.67 -14.39 -26.89
N LYS A 58 17.62 -13.16 -27.37
CA LYS A 58 18.76 -12.51 -28.03
C LYS A 58 19.99 -12.39 -27.10
N ASP A 59 19.75 -12.11 -25.82
CA ASP A 59 20.78 -12.04 -24.79
C ASP A 59 20.24 -12.66 -23.47
N ALA A 60 20.17 -13.99 -23.44
CA ALA A 60 19.69 -14.76 -22.29
C ALA A 60 20.85 -15.32 -21.43
N ARG A 61 22.07 -14.82 -21.63
CA ARG A 61 23.26 -15.35 -20.96
C ARG A 61 23.21 -15.10 -19.45
N LEU A 62 22.85 -13.90 -19.02
CA LEU A 62 22.73 -13.56 -17.61
C LEU A 62 21.72 -14.46 -16.90
N GLN A 63 20.54 -14.67 -17.49
CA GLN A 63 19.49 -15.51 -16.93
C GLN A 63 19.93 -16.97 -16.74
N ASN A 64 20.60 -17.52 -17.74
CA ASN A 64 21.14 -18.89 -17.66
C ASN A 64 22.30 -19.01 -16.67
N GLU A 65 23.18 -17.99 -16.57
CA GLU A 65 24.25 -17.95 -15.56
C GLU A 65 23.67 -17.85 -14.14
N LEU A 66 22.62 -17.06 -13.92
CA LEU A 66 21.93 -16.98 -12.63
C LEU A 66 21.27 -18.31 -12.21
N TRP A 67 20.80 -19.09 -13.17
CA TRP A 67 20.24 -20.41 -12.87
C TRP A 67 21.29 -21.48 -12.67
N ALA A 68 22.38 -21.43 -13.44
CA ALA A 68 23.49 -22.38 -13.30
C ALA A 68 24.32 -22.14 -12.04
N TYR A 69 24.43 -20.88 -11.62
CA TYR A 69 25.22 -20.44 -10.48
C TYR A 69 24.40 -19.45 -9.64
N PRO A 70 23.39 -19.95 -8.88
CA PRO A 70 22.57 -19.09 -8.03
C PRO A 70 23.41 -18.39 -6.96
N GLU A 71 22.86 -17.32 -6.43
CA GLU A 71 23.44 -16.63 -5.26
C GLU A 71 23.56 -17.59 -4.07
N GLU A 72 24.70 -17.56 -3.40
CA GLU A 72 24.97 -18.42 -2.23
C GLU A 72 24.71 -17.70 -0.90
N ILE A 73 24.26 -16.44 -0.95
CA ILE A 73 23.89 -15.74 0.27
C ILE A 73 22.55 -16.27 0.74
N GLY A 74 22.57 -16.87 1.93
CA GLY A 74 21.36 -17.12 2.67
C GLY A 74 20.72 -15.79 3.09
N TYR A 75 19.40 -15.66 2.92
CA TYR A 75 18.65 -14.54 3.44
C TYR A 75 18.65 -14.57 4.96
N TYR A 76 19.55 -13.82 5.59
CA TYR A 76 19.57 -13.65 7.03
C TYR A 76 18.71 -12.45 7.40
N ASN A 77 17.59 -12.72 8.05
CA ASN A 77 16.78 -11.71 8.71
C ASN A 77 17.02 -11.78 10.23
N VAL A 78 16.50 -10.83 10.97
CA VAL A 78 16.67 -10.75 12.42
C VAL A 78 16.25 -12.05 13.13
N GLN A 79 15.13 -12.66 12.74
CA GLN A 79 14.68 -13.92 13.36
C GLN A 79 15.61 -15.08 13.07
N ARG A 80 16.15 -15.15 11.84
CA ARG A 80 17.08 -16.19 11.43
C ARG A 80 18.40 -16.04 12.16
N TYR A 81 18.90 -14.82 12.29
CA TYR A 81 20.08 -14.47 13.07
C TYR A 81 19.95 -14.98 14.52
N TYR A 82 18.87 -14.64 15.21
CA TYR A 82 18.67 -15.07 16.59
C TYR A 82 18.53 -16.59 16.72
N ARG A 83 17.90 -17.25 15.77
CA ARG A 83 17.77 -18.72 15.78
C ARG A 83 19.10 -19.41 15.54
N GLU A 84 19.89 -18.96 14.61
CA GLU A 84 21.13 -19.61 14.15
C GLU A 84 22.31 -19.20 15.01
N VAL A 85 22.42 -17.95 15.42
CA VAL A 85 23.56 -17.43 16.19
C VAL A 85 23.33 -17.51 17.69
N HIS A 86 22.18 -17.09 18.18
CA HIS A 86 21.90 -17.07 19.62
C HIS A 86 21.08 -18.27 20.09
N HIS A 87 20.69 -19.18 19.20
CA HIS A 87 19.87 -20.37 19.53
C HIS A 87 18.61 -20.04 20.33
N SER A 88 18.10 -18.84 20.19
CA SER A 88 16.95 -18.31 20.93
C SER A 88 15.68 -18.23 20.09
N LYS A 89 14.53 -18.37 20.74
CA LYS A 89 13.22 -18.10 20.15
C LYS A 89 12.82 -16.66 20.43
N VAL A 90 13.63 -15.70 19.99
CA VAL A 90 13.32 -14.30 20.19
C VAL A 90 12.13 -13.92 19.29
N ALA A 91 11.11 -13.33 19.88
CA ALA A 91 10.00 -12.77 19.14
C ALA A 91 10.40 -11.41 18.53
N PHE A 92 9.79 -11.07 17.41
CA PHE A 92 9.89 -9.73 16.84
C PHE A 92 9.56 -8.67 17.91
N GLY A 93 10.31 -7.57 17.93
CA GLY A 93 10.10 -6.46 18.86
C GLY A 93 10.85 -6.57 20.20
N SER A 94 11.70 -7.60 20.39
CA SER A 94 12.51 -7.77 21.61
C SER A 94 13.98 -7.39 21.44
N LEU A 95 14.36 -6.70 20.36
CA LEU A 95 15.71 -6.20 20.12
C LEU A 95 16.04 -5.01 21.03
N ALA A 96 17.17 -5.07 21.72
CA ALA A 96 17.79 -3.93 22.40
C ALA A 96 18.77 -3.22 21.46
N ASP A 97 19.12 -1.96 21.77
CA ASP A 97 19.99 -1.13 20.91
C ASP A 97 21.35 -1.80 20.60
N LYS A 98 21.96 -2.50 21.56
CA LYS A 98 23.24 -3.21 21.35
C LYS A 98 23.11 -4.45 20.46
N GLU A 99 21.95 -5.09 20.43
CA GLU A 99 21.70 -6.23 19.56
C GLU A 99 21.58 -5.80 18.10
N VAL A 100 21.09 -4.59 17.84
CA VAL A 100 21.08 -3.98 16.51
C VAL A 100 22.50 -3.83 15.96
N MET A 101 23.46 -3.42 16.78
CA MET A 101 24.87 -3.31 16.36
C MET A 101 25.55 -4.67 16.16
N GLU A 102 25.25 -5.68 16.98
CA GLU A 102 25.69 -7.06 16.75
C GLU A 102 25.17 -7.62 15.43
N TYR A 103 23.91 -7.34 15.10
CA TYR A 103 23.32 -7.73 13.83
C TYR A 103 24.01 -7.05 12.65
N LEU A 104 24.35 -5.77 12.78
CA LEU A 104 25.13 -5.05 11.77
C LEU A 104 26.47 -5.76 11.50
N ASP A 105 27.21 -6.12 12.53
CA ASP A 105 28.51 -6.77 12.38
C ASP A 105 28.37 -8.19 11.79
N PHE A 106 27.35 -8.92 12.19
CA PHE A 106 27.01 -10.22 11.57
C PHE A 106 26.73 -10.07 10.07
N MET A 107 25.92 -9.09 9.68
CA MET A 107 25.56 -8.87 8.27
C MET A 107 26.76 -8.40 7.43
N LYS A 108 27.70 -7.63 8.00
CA LYS A 108 28.97 -7.29 7.36
C LYS A 108 29.81 -8.51 7.06
N GLN A 109 29.95 -9.42 8.04
CA GLN A 109 30.68 -10.67 7.86
C GLN A 109 30.04 -11.56 6.80
N ASN A 110 28.71 -11.70 6.84
CA ASN A 110 27.96 -12.46 5.84
C ASN A 110 28.19 -11.94 4.42
N LYS A 111 28.20 -10.63 4.23
CA LYS A 111 28.53 -10.04 2.93
C LYS A 111 29.97 -10.32 2.50
N GLN A 112 30.94 -10.22 3.40
CA GLN A 112 32.34 -10.52 3.10
C GLN A 112 32.51 -11.98 2.67
N GLU A 113 31.83 -12.91 3.34
CA GLU A 113 31.82 -14.32 2.96
C GLU A 113 31.25 -14.52 1.56
N ALA A 114 30.12 -13.90 1.26
CA ALA A 114 29.51 -13.99 -0.06
C ALA A 114 30.39 -13.40 -1.17
N ASP A 115 31.03 -12.25 -0.94
CA ASP A 115 32.00 -11.68 -1.89
C ASP A 115 33.18 -12.64 -2.12
N SER A 116 33.67 -13.30 -1.07
CA SER A 116 34.76 -14.27 -1.15
C SER A 116 34.37 -15.52 -1.94
N LEU A 117 33.15 -16.04 -1.73
CA LEU A 117 32.60 -17.17 -2.49
C LEU A 117 32.40 -16.80 -3.96
N LEU A 118 31.96 -15.59 -4.27
CA LEU A 118 31.86 -15.10 -5.64
C LEU A 118 33.24 -15.00 -6.30
N ASP A 119 34.26 -14.51 -5.58
CA ASP A 119 35.63 -14.43 -6.11
C ASP A 119 36.21 -15.82 -6.38
N LEU A 120 35.93 -16.81 -5.53
CA LEU A 120 36.31 -18.21 -5.76
C LEU A 120 35.59 -18.75 -7.02
N ARG A 121 34.29 -18.53 -7.15
CA ARG A 121 33.50 -18.95 -8.32
C ARG A 121 34.04 -18.35 -9.62
N ILE A 122 34.38 -17.07 -9.63
CA ILE A 122 34.97 -16.40 -10.79
C ILE A 122 36.31 -17.09 -11.18
N LYS A 123 37.11 -17.46 -10.19
CA LYS A 123 38.38 -18.16 -10.41
C LYS A 123 38.19 -19.57 -10.99
N GLU A 124 37.21 -20.29 -10.50
CA GLU A 124 36.87 -21.65 -10.96
C GLU A 124 36.15 -21.64 -12.31
N HIS A 125 35.39 -20.60 -12.61
CA HIS A 125 34.58 -20.44 -13.82
C HIS A 125 34.93 -19.14 -14.57
N PRO A 126 36.11 -19.04 -15.20
CA PRO A 126 36.57 -17.79 -15.83
C PRO A 126 35.77 -17.38 -17.07
N HIS A 127 34.84 -18.21 -17.51
CA HIS A 127 33.91 -17.90 -18.59
C HIS A 127 32.68 -17.10 -18.15
N LEU A 128 32.45 -16.93 -16.85
CA LEU A 128 31.34 -16.14 -16.32
C LEU A 128 31.39 -14.70 -16.86
N SER A 129 30.22 -14.18 -17.24
CA SER A 129 30.16 -12.84 -17.80
C SER A 129 30.41 -11.76 -16.73
N THR A 130 31.05 -10.66 -17.16
CA THR A 130 31.19 -9.47 -16.30
C THR A 130 29.83 -8.96 -15.84
N ARG A 131 28.80 -9.16 -16.65
CA ARG A 131 27.42 -8.78 -16.32
C ARG A 131 26.86 -9.58 -15.15
N TYR A 132 27.07 -10.89 -15.12
CA TYR A 132 26.72 -11.74 -13.99
C TYR A 132 27.44 -11.32 -12.70
N VAL A 133 28.75 -11.09 -12.80
CA VAL A 133 29.55 -10.66 -11.64
C VAL A 133 29.06 -9.30 -11.09
N ASN A 134 28.84 -8.34 -11.98
CA ASN A 134 28.35 -7.00 -11.58
C ASN A 134 26.92 -7.08 -10.98
N TYR A 135 26.07 -7.95 -11.55
CA TYR A 135 24.74 -8.18 -11.01
C TYR A 135 24.82 -8.68 -9.56
N LEU A 136 25.61 -9.75 -9.29
CA LEU A 136 25.68 -10.30 -7.95
C LEU A 136 26.34 -9.35 -6.94
N ARG A 137 27.40 -8.63 -7.29
CA ARG A 137 28.01 -7.64 -6.39
C ARG A 137 27.04 -6.53 -6.02
N ASN A 138 26.26 -6.07 -6.98
CA ASN A 138 25.24 -5.07 -6.71
C ASN A 138 24.10 -5.66 -5.87
N TYR A 139 23.66 -6.86 -6.18
CA TYR A 139 22.66 -7.59 -5.41
C TYR A 139 23.08 -7.75 -3.94
N TYR A 140 24.32 -8.17 -3.66
CA TYR A 140 24.82 -8.32 -2.31
C TYR A 140 24.83 -6.99 -1.53
N THR A 141 25.12 -5.90 -2.21
CA THR A 141 25.13 -4.57 -1.58
C THR A 141 23.71 -4.09 -1.27
N THR A 142 22.78 -4.27 -2.20
CA THR A 142 21.38 -3.83 -2.01
C THR A 142 20.64 -4.73 -1.03
N ASN A 143 20.87 -6.03 -1.08
CA ASN A 143 20.33 -7.00 -0.13
C ASN A 143 20.79 -6.68 1.30
N LEU A 144 22.09 -6.43 1.52
CA LEU A 144 22.59 -5.96 2.81
C LEU A 144 21.83 -4.72 3.28
N GLY A 145 21.70 -3.71 2.40
CA GLY A 145 20.99 -2.46 2.71
C GLY A 145 19.53 -2.70 3.10
N ALA A 146 18.81 -3.56 2.34
CA ALA A 146 17.42 -3.91 2.62
C ALA A 146 17.26 -4.54 4.02
N TYR A 147 18.04 -5.58 4.32
CA TYR A 147 17.94 -6.23 5.62
C TYR A 147 18.35 -5.33 6.79
N LEU A 148 19.38 -4.50 6.60
CA LEU A 148 19.77 -3.54 7.63
C LEU A 148 18.66 -2.51 7.89
N MET A 149 18.00 -1.99 6.84
CA MET A 149 16.92 -1.05 7.04
C MET A 149 15.68 -1.65 7.70
N GLN A 150 15.35 -2.92 7.44
CA GLN A 150 14.27 -3.62 8.13
C GLN A 150 14.51 -3.77 9.64
N THR A 151 15.75 -3.68 10.10
CA THR A 151 16.08 -3.70 11.52
C THR A 151 15.39 -2.59 12.32
N ARG A 152 15.01 -1.48 11.67
CA ARG A 152 14.26 -0.38 12.32
C ARG A 152 12.97 -0.83 13.00
N PHE A 153 12.28 -1.85 12.47
CA PHE A 153 11.04 -2.36 13.05
C PHE A 153 11.24 -3.10 14.40
N TYR A 154 12.48 -3.40 14.76
CA TYR A 154 12.86 -4.10 15.99
C TYR A 154 13.69 -3.23 16.90
N ALA A 155 14.20 -2.10 16.41
CA ALA A 155 14.94 -1.15 17.19
C ALA A 155 14.02 -0.39 18.15
N LYS A 156 14.55 0.01 19.31
CA LYS A 156 13.81 0.81 20.28
C LYS A 156 13.36 2.14 19.65
N ASP A 157 12.09 2.47 19.80
CA ASP A 157 11.46 3.67 19.25
C ASP A 157 11.64 3.79 17.72
N TYR A 158 11.82 2.67 17.01
CA TYR A 158 12.09 2.62 15.57
C TYR A 158 13.34 3.41 15.13
N LYS A 159 14.25 3.71 16.06
CA LYS A 159 15.45 4.50 15.80
C LYS A 159 16.68 3.62 15.69
N LEU A 160 17.39 3.78 14.58
CA LEU A 160 18.69 3.12 14.37
C LEU A 160 19.84 4.02 14.90
N PRO A 161 20.87 3.43 15.51
CA PRO A 161 22.05 4.16 15.96
C PRO A 161 22.73 4.94 14.81
N LYS A 162 23.35 6.07 15.14
CA LYS A 162 24.02 6.92 14.13
C LYS A 162 25.07 6.13 13.33
N ASP A 163 25.93 5.37 13.99
CA ASP A 163 27.00 4.60 13.35
C ASP A 163 26.43 3.51 12.44
N PHE A 164 25.28 2.93 12.78
CA PHE A 164 24.55 2.02 11.93
C PHE A 164 24.09 2.71 10.64
N MET A 165 23.46 3.87 10.76
CA MET A 165 22.97 4.64 9.61
C MET A 165 24.09 5.24 8.77
N ASP A 166 25.21 5.64 9.38
CA ASP A 166 26.41 6.07 8.68
C ASP A 166 26.94 4.94 7.78
N PHE A 167 26.99 3.70 8.30
CA PHE A 167 27.36 2.54 7.50
C PHE A 167 26.39 2.28 6.35
N VAL A 168 25.08 2.26 6.61
CA VAL A 168 24.07 2.07 5.55
C VAL A 168 24.22 3.11 4.45
N THR A 169 24.41 4.37 4.83
CA THR A 169 24.57 5.48 3.90
C THR A 169 25.84 5.37 3.05
N THR A 170 26.98 5.05 3.66
CA THR A 170 28.28 5.04 2.97
C THR A 170 28.57 3.75 2.23
N GLU A 171 28.20 2.59 2.82
CA GLU A 171 28.57 1.28 2.29
C GLU A 171 27.48 0.62 1.46
N CYS A 172 26.21 0.97 1.69
CA CYS A 172 25.10 0.43 0.90
C CYS A 172 24.56 1.48 -0.09
N TRP A 173 24.05 2.60 0.42
CA TRP A 173 23.42 3.61 -0.44
C TRP A 173 24.37 4.27 -1.43
N ALA A 174 25.53 4.73 -0.97
CA ALA A 174 26.51 5.40 -1.84
C ALA A 174 27.22 4.46 -2.83
N ARG A 175 27.31 3.16 -2.50
CA ARG A 175 27.99 2.14 -3.32
C ARG A 175 27.11 1.42 -4.31
N ARG A 176 25.79 1.64 -4.29
CA ARG A 176 24.91 1.05 -5.31
C ARG A 176 25.32 1.50 -6.69
N SER A 177 25.55 0.56 -7.61
CA SER A 177 26.09 0.87 -8.94
C SER A 177 25.04 1.40 -9.91
N VAL A 178 23.78 1.00 -9.74
CA VAL A 178 22.68 1.39 -10.60
C VAL A 178 21.54 1.91 -9.75
N PRO A 179 21.35 3.24 -9.67
CA PRO A 179 20.41 3.84 -8.72
C PRO A 179 18.92 3.55 -9.01
N TYR A 180 18.59 3.00 -10.17
CA TYR A 180 17.24 2.69 -10.61
C TYR A 180 17.08 1.26 -11.12
N THR A 181 18.00 0.36 -10.78
CA THR A 181 17.85 -1.07 -11.07
C THR A 181 16.79 -1.66 -10.16
N LEU A 182 15.77 -2.27 -10.77
CA LEU A 182 14.60 -2.78 -10.05
C LEU A 182 14.80 -4.24 -9.63
N TYR A 183 15.80 -4.52 -8.81
CA TYR A 183 15.80 -5.74 -8.01
C TYR A 183 14.74 -5.64 -6.94
N CYS A 184 14.18 -6.75 -6.51
CA CYS A 184 13.26 -6.78 -5.38
C CYS A 184 13.89 -6.10 -4.15
N ASP A 185 15.10 -6.56 -3.76
CA ASP A 185 15.79 -6.00 -2.59
C ASP A 185 16.24 -4.55 -2.80
N MET A 186 16.50 -4.12 -4.04
CA MET A 186 16.80 -2.73 -4.33
C MET A 186 15.58 -1.84 -4.12
N ASN A 187 14.40 -2.32 -4.51
CA ASN A 187 13.16 -1.60 -4.27
C ASN A 187 12.87 -1.51 -2.77
N ASP A 188 12.97 -2.61 -2.04
CA ASP A 188 12.78 -2.65 -0.60
C ASP A 188 13.79 -1.76 0.12
N PHE A 189 15.07 -1.84 -0.26
CA PHE A 189 16.10 -0.97 0.31
C PHE A 189 15.82 0.51 0.06
N THR A 190 15.44 0.89 -1.16
CA THR A 190 15.14 2.27 -1.51
C THR A 190 13.95 2.80 -0.72
N ASN A 191 12.87 2.02 -0.67
CA ASN A 191 11.66 2.39 0.06
C ASN A 191 11.94 2.53 1.55
N ASP A 192 12.54 1.53 2.17
CA ASP A 192 12.84 1.52 3.61
C ASP A 192 13.81 2.64 4.01
N TYR A 193 14.83 2.89 3.19
CA TYR A 193 15.78 3.98 3.42
C TYR A 193 15.12 5.36 3.29
N PHE A 194 14.28 5.56 2.26
CA PHE A 194 13.59 6.81 2.05
C PHE A 194 12.52 7.07 3.11
N GLU A 195 11.77 6.04 3.51
CA GLU A 195 10.82 6.16 4.61
C GLU A 195 11.51 6.57 5.91
N TYR A 196 12.60 5.88 6.28
CA TYR A 196 13.35 6.19 7.49
C TYR A 196 13.89 7.63 7.50
N ILE A 197 14.45 8.09 6.37
CA ILE A 197 14.89 9.47 6.23
C ILE A 197 13.70 10.43 6.28
N GLY A 198 12.57 10.05 5.68
CA GLY A 198 11.32 10.82 5.67
C GLY A 198 10.67 10.98 7.05
N GLU A 199 10.73 9.94 7.89
CA GLU A 199 10.26 9.99 9.28
C GLU A 199 11.05 11.00 10.12
N GLY A 200 12.33 11.18 9.84
CA GLY A 200 13.19 12.19 10.48
C GLY A 200 12.94 13.63 10.00
N LEU A 201 12.13 13.82 8.96
CA LEU A 201 11.73 15.13 8.48
C LEU A 201 10.42 15.54 9.18
N SER A 202 10.42 16.69 9.83
CA SER A 202 9.16 17.26 10.36
C SER A 202 8.16 17.42 9.20
N GLY A 203 6.93 16.96 9.40
CA GLY A 203 5.84 17.20 8.44
C GLY A 203 5.68 18.71 8.19
N THR A 204 5.25 19.09 7.00
CA THR A 204 4.79 20.46 6.75
C THR A 204 3.49 20.63 7.55
N ASP A 205 3.38 21.71 8.31
CA ASP A 205 2.12 22.05 8.96
C ASP A 205 1.01 22.13 7.91
N ALA A 206 -0.15 21.55 8.20
CA ALA A 206 -1.24 21.45 7.22
C ALA A 206 -1.69 22.84 6.73
N ILE A 207 -1.63 23.86 7.56
CA ILE A 207 -1.94 25.25 7.19
C ILE A 207 -0.87 25.81 6.25
N ASP A 208 0.40 25.57 6.58
CA ASP A 208 1.52 26.00 5.72
C ASP A 208 1.52 25.26 4.38
N LEU A 209 1.11 24.00 4.36
CA LEU A 209 0.92 23.23 3.12
C LEU A 209 -0.13 23.92 2.24
N VAL A 210 -1.32 24.18 2.76
CA VAL A 210 -2.41 24.86 2.06
C VAL A 210 -1.95 26.21 1.49
N LEU A 211 -1.39 27.08 2.32
CA LEU A 211 -0.97 28.43 1.91
C LEU A 211 0.16 28.39 0.87
N THR A 212 1.09 27.42 1.01
CA THR A 212 2.19 27.23 0.03
C THR A 212 1.66 26.75 -1.32
N HIS A 213 0.72 25.81 -1.31
CA HIS A 213 0.15 25.28 -2.55
C HIS A 213 -0.81 26.27 -3.22
N ASP A 214 -1.51 27.13 -2.47
CA ASP A 214 -2.25 28.26 -3.03
C ASP A 214 -1.32 29.27 -3.70
N GLN A 215 -0.17 29.60 -3.08
CA GLN A 215 0.84 30.47 -3.68
C GLN A 215 1.48 29.89 -4.95
N LYS A 216 1.67 28.57 -4.98
CA LYS A 216 2.18 27.85 -6.18
C LYS A 216 1.12 27.66 -7.26
N GLY A 217 -0.15 27.97 -6.98
CA GLY A 217 -1.27 27.76 -7.91
C GLY A 217 -1.67 26.29 -8.08
N THR A 218 -1.19 25.39 -7.19
CA THR A 218 -1.56 23.95 -7.20
C THR A 218 -2.85 23.67 -6.46
N ILE A 219 -3.38 24.60 -5.70
CA ILE A 219 -4.75 24.67 -5.20
C ILE A 219 -5.24 26.12 -5.36
N THR A 220 -6.55 26.33 -5.29
CA THR A 220 -7.11 27.66 -5.39
C THR A 220 -7.99 27.97 -4.18
N LEU A 221 -7.59 28.99 -3.41
CA LEU A 221 -8.40 29.58 -2.35
C LEU A 221 -9.03 30.89 -2.81
N SER A 222 -10.27 31.12 -2.42
CA SER A 222 -10.83 32.47 -2.46
C SER A 222 -10.10 33.40 -1.49
N GLU A 223 -10.21 34.71 -1.69
CA GLU A 223 -9.58 35.68 -0.80
C GLU A 223 -10.06 35.52 0.67
N THR A 224 -11.36 35.23 0.84
CA THR A 224 -11.93 34.97 2.17
C THR A 224 -11.34 33.72 2.83
N GLU A 225 -11.18 32.66 2.07
CA GLU A 225 -10.55 31.40 2.57
C GLU A 225 -9.09 31.62 2.91
N ARG A 226 -8.34 32.30 2.05
CA ARG A 226 -6.93 32.66 2.31
C ARG A 226 -6.77 33.42 3.60
N GLN A 227 -7.63 34.45 3.82
CA GLN A 227 -7.63 35.21 5.04
C GLN A 227 -8.00 34.36 6.27
N ALA A 228 -8.94 33.43 6.13
CA ALA A 228 -9.29 32.51 7.22
C ALA A 228 -8.10 31.62 7.62
N PHE A 229 -7.33 31.08 6.68
CA PHE A 229 -6.12 30.31 6.99
C PHE A 229 -5.03 31.14 7.66
N GLN A 230 -4.83 32.39 7.24
CA GLN A 230 -3.88 33.30 7.87
C GLN A 230 -4.28 33.64 9.31
N ASN A 231 -5.56 33.93 9.52
CA ASN A 231 -6.11 34.21 10.85
C ASN A 231 -5.99 33.00 11.77
N TYR A 232 -6.35 31.80 11.26
CA TYR A 232 -6.25 30.55 12.00
C TYR A 232 -4.81 30.29 12.48
N LYS A 233 -3.81 30.48 11.60
CA LYS A 233 -2.40 30.37 11.97
C LYS A 233 -2.03 31.31 13.12
N GLY A 234 -2.52 32.55 13.05
CA GLY A 234 -2.32 33.55 14.12
C GLY A 234 -2.96 33.15 15.45
N GLU A 235 -4.20 32.65 15.43
CA GLU A 235 -4.92 32.20 16.62
C GLU A 235 -4.32 30.94 17.26
N VAL A 236 -3.85 29.98 16.42
CA VAL A 236 -3.10 28.79 16.91
C VAL A 236 -1.82 29.21 17.66
N GLU A 237 -1.09 30.19 17.15
CA GLU A 237 0.10 30.70 17.82
C GLU A 237 -0.24 31.43 19.15
N GLN A 238 -1.35 32.14 19.20
CA GLN A 238 -1.86 32.74 20.43
C GLN A 238 -2.30 31.67 21.43
N LEU A 239 -3.04 30.64 20.97
CA LEU A 239 -3.46 29.52 21.82
C LEU A 239 -2.23 28.80 22.41
N ARG A 240 -1.20 28.53 21.58
CA ARG A 240 0.05 27.90 22.04
C ARG A 240 0.68 28.68 23.20
N LYS A 241 0.71 30.02 23.13
CA LYS A 241 1.20 30.87 24.21
C LYS A 241 0.26 30.88 25.42
N ALA A 242 -1.04 30.90 25.20
CA ALA A 242 -2.03 30.92 26.25
C ALA A 242 -2.03 29.65 27.12
N VAL A 243 -1.71 28.49 26.54
CA VAL A 243 -1.64 27.21 27.28
C VAL A 243 -0.30 26.98 28.00
N GLU A 244 0.69 27.85 27.80
CA GLU A 244 1.96 27.77 28.55
C GLU A 244 1.70 28.01 30.05
N GLY A 245 2.11 27.05 30.89
CA GLY A 245 1.94 27.11 32.33
C GLY A 245 0.56 26.73 32.88
N CYS A 246 -0.43 26.44 32.03
CA CYS A 246 -1.76 25.99 32.45
C CYS A 246 -1.76 24.52 32.92
N THR A 247 -2.72 24.19 33.80
CA THR A 247 -3.05 22.81 34.18
C THR A 247 -3.61 22.01 32.97
N VAL A 248 -3.72 20.71 33.11
CA VAL A 248 -4.27 19.84 32.04
C VAL A 248 -5.73 20.20 31.74
N GLU A 249 -6.51 20.45 32.77
CA GLU A 249 -7.93 20.82 32.67
C GLU A 249 -8.11 22.17 31.98
N GLU A 250 -7.31 23.18 32.37
CA GLU A 250 -7.34 24.50 31.73
C GLU A 250 -6.93 24.44 30.26
N LYS A 251 -5.88 23.67 29.92
CA LYS A 251 -5.49 23.43 28.53
C LYS A 251 -6.61 22.80 27.72
N LYS A 252 -7.26 21.79 28.29
CA LYS A 252 -8.37 21.10 27.61
C LYS A 252 -9.51 22.07 27.32
N ALA A 253 -9.89 22.90 28.29
CA ALA A 253 -10.96 23.87 28.09
C ALA A 253 -10.63 24.92 27.01
N LEU A 254 -9.40 25.46 27.01
CA LEU A 254 -8.96 26.44 26.00
C LEU A 254 -8.92 25.82 24.58
N VAL A 255 -8.45 24.61 24.45
CA VAL A 255 -8.40 23.88 23.15
C VAL A 255 -9.82 23.54 22.66
N GLU A 256 -10.72 23.14 23.57
CA GLU A 256 -12.11 22.84 23.24
C GLU A 256 -12.87 24.10 22.79
N ASP A 257 -12.70 25.23 23.49
CA ASP A 257 -13.28 26.51 23.08
C ASP A 257 -12.77 26.97 21.72
N PHE A 258 -11.46 26.86 21.46
CA PHE A 258 -10.86 27.15 20.15
C PHE A 258 -11.44 26.26 19.05
N ASN A 259 -11.51 24.95 19.28
CA ASN A 259 -12.00 23.98 18.29
C ASN A 259 -13.49 24.18 17.95
N ASN A 260 -14.28 24.73 18.85
CA ASN A 260 -15.68 25.06 18.62
C ASN A 260 -15.88 26.44 17.95
N GLY A 261 -14.79 27.16 17.67
CA GLY A 261 -14.83 28.48 17.03
C GLY A 261 -15.29 28.47 15.58
N GLU A 262 -15.94 29.55 15.16
CA GLU A 262 -16.43 29.72 13.78
C GLU A 262 -15.28 29.68 12.76
N LEU A 263 -14.12 30.21 13.10
CA LEU A 263 -12.93 30.19 12.25
C LEU A 263 -12.44 28.77 11.98
N VAL A 264 -12.44 27.91 13.00
CA VAL A 264 -12.09 26.48 12.86
C VAL A 264 -13.08 25.77 11.94
N ALA A 265 -14.39 26.04 12.09
CA ALA A 265 -15.42 25.49 11.22
C ALA A 265 -15.23 25.90 9.76
N GLN A 266 -14.87 27.17 9.50
CA GLN A 266 -14.59 27.68 8.15
C GLN A 266 -13.36 26.96 7.54
N VAL A 267 -12.26 26.88 8.26
CA VAL A 267 -11.03 26.22 7.81
C VAL A 267 -11.27 24.73 7.56
N ASN A 268 -11.97 24.03 8.46
CA ASN A 268 -12.31 22.62 8.28
C ASN A 268 -13.16 22.37 7.04
N LYS A 269 -14.11 23.23 6.72
CA LYS A 269 -14.90 23.12 5.49
C LYS A 269 -14.04 23.19 4.24
N VAL A 270 -13.00 24.02 4.25
CA VAL A 270 -12.05 24.12 3.11
C VAL A 270 -11.15 22.87 3.07
N PHE A 271 -10.67 22.38 4.21
CA PHE A 271 -9.90 21.13 4.25
C PHE A 271 -10.69 19.94 3.70
N ILE A 272 -11.97 19.82 4.04
CA ILE A 272 -12.84 18.77 3.52
C ILE A 272 -12.99 18.91 1.99
N ARG A 273 -13.18 20.13 1.49
CA ARG A 273 -13.31 20.40 0.04
C ARG A 273 -12.05 20.06 -0.74
N LEU A 274 -10.86 20.33 -0.17
CA LEU A 274 -9.55 20.16 -0.82
C LEU A 274 -8.83 18.89 -0.38
N GLN A 275 -9.52 17.94 0.24
CA GLN A 275 -8.89 16.79 0.88
C GLN A 275 -8.02 15.97 -0.06
N SER A 276 -8.47 15.74 -1.29
CA SER A 276 -7.73 14.96 -2.30
C SER A 276 -6.50 15.73 -2.77
N GLU A 277 -6.67 16.99 -3.17
CA GLU A 277 -5.61 17.86 -3.68
C GLU A 277 -4.52 18.08 -2.63
N LEU A 278 -4.90 18.28 -1.37
CA LEU A 278 -3.95 18.44 -0.27
C LEU A 278 -3.16 17.15 0.01
N ARG A 279 -3.81 16.00 -0.10
CA ARG A 279 -3.14 14.71 0.10
C ARG A 279 -2.13 14.44 -1.02
N GLU A 280 -2.50 14.73 -2.26
CA GLU A 280 -1.61 14.62 -3.42
C GLU A 280 -0.44 15.61 -3.32
N ALA A 281 -0.72 16.85 -2.92
CA ALA A 281 0.29 17.88 -2.69
C ALA A 281 1.30 17.49 -1.59
N ASP A 282 0.81 16.92 -0.47
CA ASP A 282 1.67 16.43 0.61
C ASP A 282 2.55 15.26 0.17
N LEU A 283 2.03 14.33 -0.64
CA LEU A 283 2.82 13.25 -1.22
C LEU A 283 3.97 13.78 -2.08
N ILE A 284 3.69 14.75 -2.95
CA ILE A 284 4.70 15.39 -3.79
C ILE A 284 5.75 16.10 -2.94
N ASP A 285 5.32 16.95 -1.99
CA ASP A 285 6.21 17.71 -1.13
C ASP A 285 7.10 16.79 -0.28
N ARG A 286 6.52 15.73 0.30
CA ARG A 286 7.28 14.71 1.04
C ARG A 286 8.30 14.00 0.16
N ALA A 287 7.91 13.57 -1.03
CA ALA A 287 8.82 12.91 -1.97
C ALA A 287 9.99 13.83 -2.37
N GLN A 288 9.72 15.10 -2.65
CA GLN A 288 10.75 16.09 -2.97
C GLN A 288 11.72 16.27 -1.81
N ARG A 289 11.24 16.51 -0.60
CA ARG A 289 12.08 16.70 0.59
C ARG A 289 12.97 15.49 0.90
N VAL A 290 12.40 14.27 0.79
CA VAL A 290 13.17 13.03 0.98
C VAL A 290 14.27 12.91 -0.06
N THR A 291 13.94 13.10 -1.34
CA THR A 291 14.90 12.96 -2.44
C THR A 291 16.00 14.02 -2.43
N GLU A 292 15.71 15.22 -1.95
CA GLU A 292 16.71 16.27 -1.68
C GLU A 292 17.63 15.87 -0.52
N LYS A 293 17.08 15.36 0.56
CA LYS A 293 17.84 14.92 1.74
C LYS A 293 18.82 13.80 1.41
N VAL A 294 18.38 12.80 0.64
CA VAL A 294 19.23 11.67 0.22
C VAL A 294 20.14 12.00 -0.97
N LYS A 295 20.01 13.21 -1.56
CA LYS A 295 20.80 13.68 -2.72
C LYS A 295 20.81 12.66 -3.86
N CYS A 296 19.66 12.06 -4.17
CA CYS A 296 19.53 11.14 -5.29
C CYS A 296 19.52 11.89 -6.63
N GLY A 297 19.94 11.21 -7.70
CA GLY A 297 19.89 11.77 -9.06
C GLY A 297 18.46 11.99 -9.56
N SER A 298 18.30 12.79 -10.62
CA SER A 298 16.99 13.16 -11.17
C SER A 298 16.12 11.97 -11.56
N VAL A 299 16.71 10.92 -12.13
CA VAL A 299 15.97 9.71 -12.53
C VAL A 299 15.30 9.04 -11.33
N LEU A 300 16.05 8.86 -10.24
CA LEU A 300 15.49 8.22 -9.04
C LEU A 300 14.49 9.13 -8.32
N ARG A 301 14.71 10.44 -8.32
CA ARG A 301 13.76 11.43 -7.80
C ARG A 301 12.44 11.35 -8.56
N ASP A 302 12.50 11.42 -9.88
CA ASP A 302 11.31 11.37 -10.74
C ASP A 302 10.57 10.03 -10.56
N PHE A 303 11.32 8.92 -10.52
CA PHE A 303 10.75 7.59 -10.30
C PHE A 303 10.06 7.48 -8.94
N TYR A 304 10.72 7.90 -7.85
CA TYR A 304 10.17 7.83 -6.50
C TYR A 304 8.92 8.70 -6.33
N THR A 305 8.94 9.92 -6.88
CA THR A 305 7.79 10.82 -6.81
C THR A 305 6.61 10.30 -7.64
N ALA A 306 6.88 9.81 -8.85
CA ALA A 306 5.84 9.19 -9.68
C ALA A 306 5.29 7.91 -9.02
N HIS A 307 6.13 7.11 -8.38
CA HIS A 307 5.70 5.92 -7.65
C HIS A 307 4.75 6.26 -6.49
N ALA A 308 5.04 7.32 -5.73
CA ALA A 308 4.15 7.76 -4.66
C ALA A 308 2.74 8.14 -5.18
N LEU A 309 2.66 8.81 -6.33
CA LEU A 309 1.39 9.12 -6.98
C LEU A 309 0.71 7.87 -7.57
N TYR A 310 1.47 6.97 -8.16
CA TYR A 310 0.97 5.69 -8.65
C TYR A 310 0.34 4.86 -7.53
N ASP A 311 1.06 4.72 -6.41
CA ASP A 311 0.58 4.00 -5.23
C ASP A 311 -0.67 4.64 -4.63
N TYR A 312 -0.74 5.97 -4.64
CA TYR A 312 -1.93 6.67 -4.20
C TYR A 312 -3.15 6.30 -5.04
N ILE A 313 -3.04 6.38 -6.38
CA ILE A 313 -4.11 5.97 -7.30
C ILE A 313 -4.48 4.51 -7.08
N ASP A 314 -3.48 3.61 -7.00
CA ASP A 314 -3.70 2.18 -6.85
C ASP A 314 -4.34 1.81 -5.50
N ASN A 315 -3.99 2.52 -4.44
CA ASN A 315 -4.60 2.30 -3.13
C ASN A 315 -6.00 2.89 -3.04
N MET A 316 -6.18 4.13 -3.50
CA MET A 316 -7.44 4.86 -3.36
C MET A 316 -8.46 4.51 -4.44
N ARG A 317 -8.05 3.90 -5.55
CA ARG A 317 -8.93 3.57 -6.70
C ARG A 317 -9.65 4.80 -7.27
N GLN A 318 -9.00 5.96 -7.21
CA GLN A 318 -9.55 7.21 -7.76
C GLN A 318 -8.49 7.92 -8.61
N PRO A 319 -8.91 8.70 -9.63
CA PRO A 319 -7.98 9.51 -10.41
C PRO A 319 -7.40 10.65 -9.58
N LEU A 320 -6.25 11.15 -10.01
CA LEU A 320 -5.63 12.37 -9.47
C LEU A 320 -6.43 13.63 -9.86
N ALA A 321 -6.27 14.67 -9.08
CA ALA A 321 -6.76 15.98 -9.42
C ALA A 321 -6.08 16.53 -10.71
N GLU A 322 -6.80 17.29 -11.52
CA GLU A 322 -6.30 17.87 -12.78
C GLU A 322 -4.99 18.63 -12.57
N MET A 323 -4.91 19.40 -11.51
CA MET A 323 -3.70 20.17 -11.16
C MET A 323 -2.49 19.27 -10.84
N THR A 324 -2.71 18.11 -10.26
CA THR A 324 -1.65 17.12 -10.01
C THR A 324 -1.18 16.49 -11.31
N ILE A 325 -2.07 16.24 -12.26
CA ILE A 325 -1.74 15.77 -13.61
C ILE A 325 -0.91 16.82 -14.36
N ASP A 326 -1.27 18.09 -14.28
CA ASP A 326 -0.50 19.19 -14.89
C ASP A 326 0.89 19.28 -14.27
N TRP A 327 0.97 19.23 -12.94
CA TRP A 327 2.25 19.21 -12.23
C TRP A 327 3.11 18.00 -12.63
N LEU A 328 2.53 16.80 -12.71
CA LEU A 328 3.22 15.57 -13.14
C LEU A 328 3.82 15.74 -14.54
N ASN A 329 3.07 16.27 -15.49
CA ASN A 329 3.51 16.50 -16.87
C ASN A 329 4.65 17.51 -16.95
N GLU A 330 4.61 18.55 -16.13
CA GLU A 330 5.61 19.61 -16.10
C GLU A 330 6.89 19.22 -15.37
N ASN A 331 6.80 18.40 -14.31
CA ASN A 331 7.92 18.20 -13.39
C ASN A 331 8.59 16.84 -13.52
N ILE A 332 7.87 15.77 -13.86
CA ILE A 332 8.45 14.43 -14.02
C ILE A 332 8.96 14.25 -15.45
N LYS A 333 10.30 14.26 -15.61
CA LYS A 333 10.96 14.14 -16.91
C LYS A 333 11.25 12.69 -17.32
N LEU A 334 11.23 11.75 -16.37
CA LEU A 334 11.34 10.32 -16.64
C LEU A 334 10.04 9.82 -17.29
N ASP A 335 10.04 9.75 -18.62
CA ASP A 335 8.85 9.41 -19.42
C ASP A 335 8.23 8.08 -19.01
N PHE A 336 9.04 7.06 -18.79
CA PHE A 336 8.58 5.75 -18.31
C PHE A 336 7.69 5.87 -17.07
N ALA A 337 8.16 6.55 -16.02
CA ALA A 337 7.44 6.68 -14.76
C ALA A 337 6.17 7.52 -14.93
N ARG A 338 6.25 8.63 -15.66
CA ARG A 338 5.11 9.49 -15.97
C ARG A 338 4.00 8.75 -16.69
N GLN A 339 4.32 7.96 -17.71
CA GLN A 339 3.35 7.19 -18.50
C GLN A 339 2.65 6.10 -17.66
N GLN A 340 3.33 5.48 -16.70
CA GLN A 340 2.68 4.51 -15.80
C GLN A 340 1.62 5.17 -14.93
N VAL A 341 1.90 6.35 -14.38
CA VAL A 341 0.92 7.11 -13.58
C VAL A 341 -0.27 7.52 -14.43
N LEU A 342 -0.02 8.10 -15.63
CA LEU A 342 -1.07 8.55 -16.54
C LEU A 342 -1.98 7.39 -17.01
N ALA A 343 -1.40 6.24 -17.33
CA ALA A 343 -2.19 5.07 -17.76
C ALA A 343 -3.10 4.54 -16.63
N LEU A 344 -2.59 4.52 -15.39
CA LEU A 344 -3.40 4.13 -14.23
C LEU A 344 -4.49 5.17 -13.93
N ASN A 345 -4.16 6.45 -14.05
CA ASN A 345 -5.11 7.55 -13.88
C ASN A 345 -6.26 7.45 -14.88
N GLU A 346 -5.96 7.25 -16.18
CA GLU A 346 -6.96 7.08 -17.24
C GLU A 346 -7.89 5.90 -16.96
N LYS A 347 -7.35 4.78 -16.45
CA LYS A 347 -8.15 3.62 -16.04
C LYS A 347 -9.23 4.03 -15.02
N TYR A 348 -8.86 4.76 -13.96
CA TYR A 348 -9.81 5.13 -12.91
C TYR A 348 -10.72 6.29 -13.31
N GLU A 349 -10.29 7.19 -14.19
CA GLU A 349 -11.19 8.15 -14.83
C GLU A 349 -12.28 7.44 -15.67
N ALA A 350 -11.90 6.44 -16.47
CA ALA A 350 -12.84 5.67 -17.26
C ALA A 350 -13.84 4.90 -16.38
N LEU A 351 -13.38 4.34 -15.26
CA LEU A 351 -14.25 3.68 -14.28
C LEU A 351 -15.22 4.68 -13.61
N SER A 352 -14.75 5.87 -13.25
CA SER A 352 -15.58 6.92 -12.62
C SER A 352 -16.69 7.46 -13.53
N ARG A 353 -16.51 7.34 -14.85
CA ARG A 353 -17.53 7.74 -15.85
C ARG A 353 -18.62 6.70 -16.09
N LYS A 354 -18.48 5.49 -15.54
CA LYS A 354 -19.51 4.45 -15.67
C LYS A 354 -20.77 4.87 -14.93
N ASP A 355 -21.90 4.75 -15.60
CA ASP A 355 -23.19 5.12 -15.06
C ASP A 355 -23.67 4.11 -14.01
N PHE A 356 -23.97 4.59 -12.81
CA PHE A 356 -24.59 3.83 -11.73
C PHE A 356 -26.11 4.02 -11.63
N SER A 357 -26.71 4.87 -12.49
CA SER A 357 -28.13 5.22 -12.41
C SER A 357 -29.07 4.02 -12.52
N ASN A 358 -28.62 2.93 -13.12
CA ASN A 358 -29.35 1.67 -13.24
C ASN A 358 -28.92 0.61 -12.21
N SER A 359 -28.00 0.94 -11.31
CA SER A 359 -27.54 0.01 -10.28
C SER A 359 -28.50 0.06 -9.09
N THR A 360 -29.35 -0.93 -8.95
CA THR A 360 -30.25 -1.10 -7.78
C THR A 360 -29.49 -1.37 -6.49
N ASN A 361 -28.18 -1.42 -6.56
CA ASN A 361 -27.33 -1.92 -5.49
C ASN A 361 -26.77 -0.82 -4.59
N LEU A 362 -26.87 0.47 -4.96
CA LEU A 362 -26.46 1.57 -4.08
C LEU A 362 -27.65 1.99 -3.21
N LEU A 363 -27.50 1.82 -1.90
CA LEU A 363 -28.56 2.09 -0.92
C LEU A 363 -28.53 3.58 -0.55
N SER A 364 -29.72 4.26 -0.63
CA SER A 364 -29.84 5.62 -0.12
C SER A 364 -29.73 5.67 1.40
N THR A 365 -29.08 6.69 1.89
CA THR A 365 -28.94 7.01 3.32
C THR A 365 -29.90 8.11 3.78
N ASP A 366 -30.74 8.66 2.91
CA ASP A 366 -31.63 9.79 3.19
C ASP A 366 -32.60 9.50 4.36
N ASN A 367 -33.02 8.25 4.51
CA ASN A 367 -33.92 7.82 5.58
C ASN A 367 -33.20 7.58 6.92
N LEU A 368 -31.90 7.82 6.99
CA LEU A 368 -31.08 7.66 8.20
C LEU A 368 -30.77 8.99 8.89
N GLU A 369 -31.23 10.11 8.32
CA GLU A 369 -30.97 11.44 8.88
C GLU A 369 -31.46 11.54 10.33
N GLY A 370 -30.61 12.03 11.23
CA GLY A 370 -30.91 12.19 12.65
C GLY A 370 -30.84 10.92 13.49
N ILE A 371 -30.55 9.75 12.89
CA ILE A 371 -30.34 8.50 13.65
C ILE A 371 -28.87 8.40 14.04
N THR A 372 -28.59 8.27 15.35
CA THR A 372 -27.22 8.21 15.88
C THR A 372 -26.83 6.86 16.49
N GLU A 373 -27.82 6.02 16.82
CA GLU A 373 -27.63 4.71 17.44
C GLU A 373 -27.30 3.65 16.38
N GLY A 374 -26.12 3.01 16.47
CA GLY A 374 -25.63 2.07 15.47
C GLY A 374 -26.56 0.90 15.18
N GLU A 375 -27.20 0.33 16.22
CA GLU A 375 -28.19 -0.74 16.05
C GLU A 375 -29.42 -0.26 15.25
N GLN A 376 -29.91 0.95 15.52
CA GLN A 376 -31.07 1.51 14.82
C GLN A 376 -30.74 1.79 13.35
N ILE A 377 -29.55 2.34 13.09
CA ILE A 377 -29.05 2.56 11.73
C ILE A 377 -29.01 1.24 10.95
N LEU A 378 -28.34 0.23 11.52
CA LEU A 378 -28.22 -1.09 10.87
C LEU A 378 -29.60 -1.73 10.63
N ARG A 379 -30.48 -1.74 11.62
CA ARG A 379 -31.85 -2.29 11.49
C ARG A 379 -32.61 -1.58 10.37
N LYS A 380 -32.47 -0.28 10.24
CA LYS A 380 -33.11 0.51 9.19
C LYS A 380 -32.58 0.17 7.80
N ILE A 381 -31.26 -0.04 7.68
CA ILE A 381 -30.63 -0.44 6.42
C ILE A 381 -31.12 -1.80 5.96
N ILE A 382 -31.20 -2.78 6.86
CA ILE A 382 -31.54 -4.17 6.51
C ILE A 382 -33.07 -4.44 6.44
N GLU A 383 -33.90 -3.50 6.87
CA GLU A 383 -35.37 -3.67 6.93
C GLU A 383 -36.01 -4.19 5.62
N PRO A 384 -35.56 -3.73 4.40
CA PRO A 384 -36.12 -4.23 3.14
C PRO A 384 -35.84 -5.72 2.88
N TRP A 385 -34.85 -6.30 3.53
CA TRP A 385 -34.44 -7.71 3.32
C TRP A 385 -34.75 -8.60 4.50
N LYS A 386 -35.67 -8.18 5.35
CA LYS A 386 -36.18 -9.01 6.43
C LYS A 386 -36.77 -10.33 5.88
N GLY A 387 -36.41 -11.43 6.50
CA GLY A 387 -36.75 -12.79 6.03
C GLY A 387 -35.64 -13.45 5.21
N LYS A 388 -34.59 -12.71 4.82
CA LYS A 388 -33.37 -13.27 4.21
C LYS A 388 -32.26 -13.45 5.25
N ILE A 389 -31.34 -14.34 4.97
CA ILE A 389 -30.04 -14.36 5.67
C ILE A 389 -29.20 -13.24 5.10
N ILE A 390 -28.61 -12.40 5.95
CA ILE A 390 -27.82 -11.25 5.49
C ILE A 390 -26.36 -11.44 5.91
N LEU A 391 -25.44 -11.45 4.93
CA LEU A 391 -24.01 -11.30 5.19
C LEU A 391 -23.65 -9.83 5.10
N ILE A 392 -23.10 -9.30 6.19
CA ILE A 392 -22.52 -7.95 6.22
C ILE A 392 -21.02 -8.07 6.04
N ASP A 393 -20.47 -7.35 5.07
CA ASP A 393 -19.03 -7.16 4.83
C ASP A 393 -18.69 -5.70 5.15
N VAL A 394 -17.96 -5.46 6.24
CA VAL A 394 -17.45 -4.14 6.61
C VAL A 394 -16.05 -4.01 6.05
N TRP A 395 -15.87 -3.05 5.15
CA TRP A 395 -14.66 -2.90 4.35
C TRP A 395 -14.27 -1.42 4.13
N GLY A 396 -13.17 -1.16 3.45
CA GLY A 396 -12.78 0.19 3.03
C GLY A 396 -12.00 0.16 1.71
N THR A 397 -12.06 1.22 0.93
CA THR A 397 -11.32 1.33 -0.34
C THR A 397 -9.80 1.27 -0.15
N TRP A 398 -9.32 1.67 0.99
CA TRP A 398 -7.92 1.59 1.44
C TRP A 398 -7.51 0.19 1.93
N CYS A 399 -8.47 -0.72 2.16
CA CYS A 399 -8.24 -2.06 2.70
C CYS A 399 -7.85 -3.04 1.58
N ARG A 400 -6.56 -3.34 1.44
CA ARG A 400 -6.07 -4.30 0.43
C ARG A 400 -6.62 -5.71 0.60
N PRO A 401 -6.65 -6.31 1.83
CA PRO A 401 -7.25 -7.64 2.01
C PRO A 401 -8.73 -7.71 1.64
N CYS A 402 -9.49 -6.62 1.85
CA CYS A 402 -10.89 -6.54 1.45
C CYS A 402 -11.04 -6.63 -0.08
N LYS A 403 -10.23 -5.86 -0.81
CA LYS A 403 -10.22 -5.88 -2.28
C LYS A 403 -9.81 -7.24 -2.84
N GLU A 404 -8.86 -7.94 -2.19
CA GLU A 404 -8.51 -9.31 -2.58
C GLU A 404 -9.69 -10.30 -2.38
N ALA A 405 -10.43 -10.18 -1.27
CA ALA A 405 -11.61 -11.00 -1.04
C ALA A 405 -12.71 -10.74 -2.09
N MET A 406 -12.90 -9.48 -2.51
CA MET A 406 -13.90 -9.08 -3.51
C MET A 406 -13.68 -9.70 -4.90
N LYS A 407 -12.46 -10.12 -5.23
CA LYS A 407 -12.19 -10.85 -6.50
C LYS A 407 -12.97 -12.14 -6.62
N HIS A 408 -13.41 -12.72 -5.50
CA HIS A 408 -14.14 -13.97 -5.42
C HIS A 408 -15.64 -13.78 -5.16
N SER A 409 -16.14 -12.54 -5.17
CA SER A 409 -17.54 -12.24 -4.85
C SER A 409 -18.54 -12.96 -5.75
N GLN A 410 -18.27 -13.04 -7.05
CA GLN A 410 -19.19 -13.73 -7.98
C GLN A 410 -19.27 -15.24 -7.71
N GLU A 411 -18.18 -15.88 -7.33
CA GLU A 411 -18.15 -17.29 -6.93
C GLU A 411 -18.96 -17.50 -5.64
N LEU A 412 -18.82 -16.60 -4.66
CA LEU A 412 -19.61 -16.60 -3.44
C LEU A 412 -21.12 -16.49 -3.74
N TYR A 413 -21.53 -15.53 -4.60
CA TYR A 413 -22.94 -15.32 -4.94
C TYR A 413 -23.56 -16.55 -5.63
N GLU A 414 -22.87 -17.13 -6.60
CA GLU A 414 -23.33 -18.33 -7.28
C GLU A 414 -23.45 -19.53 -6.31
N ARG A 415 -22.46 -19.71 -5.42
CA ARG A 415 -22.48 -20.77 -4.40
C ARG A 415 -23.63 -20.62 -3.42
N MET A 416 -23.93 -19.38 -3.03
CA MET A 416 -24.97 -19.08 -2.04
C MET A 416 -26.38 -18.88 -2.61
N LYS A 417 -26.57 -18.97 -3.92
CA LYS A 417 -27.82 -18.69 -4.63
C LYS A 417 -29.04 -19.47 -4.12
N ALA A 418 -28.82 -20.70 -3.63
CA ALA A 418 -29.90 -21.57 -3.12
C ALA A 418 -30.41 -21.17 -1.72
N TYR A 419 -29.76 -20.26 -1.00
CA TYR A 419 -30.01 -19.99 0.41
C TYR A 419 -30.81 -18.72 0.68
N ASP A 420 -31.27 -18.02 -0.36
CA ASP A 420 -32.01 -16.74 -0.26
C ASP A 420 -31.28 -15.73 0.65
N MET A 421 -30.04 -15.45 0.32
CA MET A 421 -29.18 -14.50 1.04
C MET A 421 -29.23 -13.13 0.44
N PHE A 422 -28.89 -12.12 1.25
CA PHE A 422 -28.55 -10.78 0.84
C PHE A 422 -27.12 -10.45 1.31
N PHE A 423 -26.35 -9.78 0.45
CA PHE A 423 -24.96 -9.39 0.72
C PHE A 423 -24.90 -7.87 0.87
N LEU A 424 -24.66 -7.41 2.08
CA LEU A 424 -24.58 -5.98 2.41
C LEU A 424 -23.11 -5.59 2.60
N TYR A 425 -22.62 -4.74 1.72
CA TYR A 425 -21.27 -4.15 1.80
C TYR A 425 -21.34 -2.76 2.41
N MET A 426 -20.69 -2.58 3.56
CA MET A 426 -20.65 -1.32 4.30
C MET A 426 -19.25 -0.73 4.20
N ALA A 427 -19.11 0.40 3.48
CA ALA A 427 -17.84 1.05 3.26
C ALA A 427 -17.47 1.98 4.42
N ASN A 428 -16.23 1.87 4.90
CA ASN A 428 -15.65 2.73 5.92
C ASN A 428 -14.70 3.73 5.27
N ASN A 429 -14.78 4.99 5.67
CA ASN A 429 -13.85 6.07 5.31
C ASN A 429 -13.43 6.04 3.82
N SER A 430 -14.41 5.97 2.95
CA SER A 430 -14.23 5.82 1.50
C SER A 430 -14.89 6.95 0.76
N SER A 431 -14.14 7.65 -0.12
CA SER A 431 -14.73 8.66 -1.00
C SER A 431 -15.75 8.01 -1.94
N GLU A 432 -16.78 8.75 -2.34
CA GLU A 432 -17.81 8.22 -3.22
C GLU A 432 -17.25 7.71 -4.56
N THR A 433 -16.29 8.42 -5.12
CA THR A 433 -15.61 8.03 -6.37
C THR A 433 -14.83 6.72 -6.18
N SER A 434 -14.01 6.64 -5.14
CA SER A 434 -13.22 5.45 -4.82
C SER A 434 -14.12 4.23 -4.55
N TRP A 435 -15.17 4.42 -3.76
CA TRP A 435 -16.17 3.41 -3.44
C TRP A 435 -16.83 2.83 -4.70
N LYS A 436 -17.34 3.68 -5.58
CA LYS A 436 -17.94 3.28 -6.85
C LYS A 436 -16.94 2.58 -7.77
N ASN A 437 -15.73 3.07 -7.85
CA ASN A 437 -14.67 2.47 -8.67
C ASN A 437 -14.31 1.05 -8.21
N VAL A 438 -14.23 0.81 -6.90
CA VAL A 438 -13.99 -0.53 -6.35
C VAL A 438 -15.14 -1.49 -6.69
N ILE A 439 -16.40 -1.06 -6.51
CA ILE A 439 -17.57 -1.87 -6.88
C ILE A 439 -17.50 -2.28 -8.35
N ASN A 440 -17.16 -1.34 -9.24
CA ASN A 440 -17.03 -1.59 -10.67
C ASN A 440 -15.84 -2.47 -11.04
N GLU A 441 -14.67 -2.20 -10.45
CA GLU A 441 -13.44 -2.91 -10.77
C GLU A 441 -13.54 -4.39 -10.41
N TYR A 442 -14.12 -4.68 -9.25
CA TYR A 442 -14.24 -6.06 -8.74
C TYR A 442 -15.58 -6.71 -9.09
N ASN A 443 -16.45 -6.01 -9.85
CA ASN A 443 -17.78 -6.49 -10.22
C ASN A 443 -18.59 -6.98 -9.03
N VAL A 444 -18.58 -6.23 -7.92
CA VAL A 444 -19.29 -6.57 -6.69
C VAL A 444 -20.76 -6.16 -6.85
N THR A 445 -21.46 -6.80 -7.79
CA THR A 445 -22.85 -6.47 -8.16
C THR A 445 -23.68 -7.73 -8.32
N GLY A 446 -24.97 -7.63 -8.07
CA GLY A 446 -25.90 -8.75 -8.20
C GLY A 446 -27.31 -8.39 -7.69
N GLU A 447 -28.31 -9.20 -7.99
CA GLU A 447 -29.70 -8.97 -7.59
C GLU A 447 -29.87 -8.85 -6.06
N ASN A 448 -29.10 -9.66 -5.31
CA ASN A 448 -29.15 -9.70 -3.85
C ASN A 448 -27.90 -9.06 -3.21
N VAL A 449 -27.35 -8.01 -3.83
CA VAL A 449 -26.16 -7.30 -3.35
C VAL A 449 -26.53 -5.85 -3.12
N GLY A 450 -26.18 -5.29 -1.97
CA GLY A 450 -26.38 -3.89 -1.63
C GLY A 450 -25.14 -3.26 -1.07
N HIS A 451 -24.94 -1.98 -1.38
CA HIS A 451 -23.80 -1.19 -0.92
C HIS A 451 -24.26 0.06 -0.20
N VAL A 452 -23.65 0.34 0.94
CA VAL A 452 -23.87 1.58 1.68
C VAL A 452 -22.53 2.22 2.02
N ASN A 453 -22.49 3.54 1.88
CA ASN A 453 -21.37 4.38 2.30
C ASN A 453 -21.94 5.45 3.24
N LEU A 454 -21.86 5.19 4.55
CA LEU A 454 -22.45 6.05 5.57
C LEU A 454 -21.58 7.29 5.85
N PRO A 455 -22.17 8.38 6.33
CA PRO A 455 -21.42 9.44 7.00
C PRO A 455 -20.56 8.87 8.13
N THR A 456 -19.40 9.47 8.38
CA THR A 456 -18.36 8.92 9.29
C THR A 456 -18.90 8.65 10.69
N ASP A 457 -19.74 9.53 11.23
CA ASP A 457 -20.34 9.39 12.56
C ASP A 457 -21.31 8.20 12.64
N GLN A 458 -22.15 8.04 11.62
CA GLN A 458 -23.07 6.91 11.51
C GLN A 458 -22.33 5.59 11.26
N GLN A 459 -21.29 5.61 10.41
CA GLN A 459 -20.45 4.44 10.18
C GLN A 459 -19.77 4.00 11.48
N SER A 460 -19.16 4.94 12.22
CA SER A 460 -18.53 4.63 13.51
C SER A 460 -19.53 4.05 14.50
N ALA A 461 -20.74 4.58 14.59
CA ALA A 461 -21.77 4.09 15.50
C ALA A 461 -22.18 2.64 15.16
N VAL A 462 -22.29 2.29 13.86
CA VAL A 462 -22.60 0.91 13.43
C VAL A 462 -21.42 -0.02 13.71
N GLU A 463 -20.18 0.43 13.45
CA GLU A 463 -18.98 -0.37 13.72
C GLU A 463 -18.78 -0.64 15.22
N ASP A 464 -19.06 0.34 16.07
CA ASP A 464 -19.04 0.17 17.53
C ASP A 464 -20.08 -0.86 17.98
N PHE A 465 -21.30 -0.80 17.41
CA PHE A 465 -22.36 -1.77 17.70
C PHE A 465 -21.94 -3.20 17.27
N LEU A 466 -21.38 -3.34 16.07
CA LEU A 466 -20.88 -4.61 15.53
C LEU A 466 -19.57 -5.06 16.17
N LYS A 467 -18.89 -4.21 16.94
CA LYS A 467 -17.55 -4.45 17.54
C LYS A 467 -16.48 -4.73 16.49
N VAL A 468 -16.50 -3.95 15.40
CA VAL A 468 -15.47 -4.03 14.34
C VAL A 468 -14.11 -3.60 14.91
N ASN A 469 -13.09 -4.44 14.74
CA ASN A 469 -11.73 -4.16 15.21
C ASN A 469 -10.66 -4.40 14.13
N SER A 470 -11.06 -4.89 12.96
CA SER A 470 -10.17 -5.13 11.81
C SER A 470 -10.97 -5.16 10.50
N TYR A 471 -10.28 -5.11 9.36
CA TYR A 471 -10.90 -5.17 8.03
C TYR A 471 -10.24 -6.22 7.16
N PRO A 472 -11.03 -7.03 6.38
CA PRO A 472 -12.49 -7.06 6.38
C PRO A 472 -13.05 -7.67 7.67
N SER A 473 -14.28 -7.27 8.06
CA SER A 473 -15.06 -7.90 9.13
C SER A 473 -16.39 -8.38 8.58
N TYR A 474 -16.76 -9.60 8.94
CA TYR A 474 -17.96 -10.26 8.43
C TYR A 474 -18.92 -10.59 9.54
N PHE A 475 -20.21 -10.28 9.33
CA PHE A 475 -21.29 -10.55 10.28
C PHE A 475 -22.46 -11.21 9.58
N LEU A 476 -23.16 -12.08 10.30
CA LEU A 476 -24.32 -12.80 9.77
C LEU A 476 -25.58 -12.43 10.57
N ILE A 477 -26.65 -12.11 9.85
CA ILE A 477 -27.98 -11.87 10.42
C ILE A 477 -28.90 -12.97 9.93
N ASP A 478 -29.71 -13.54 10.86
CA ASP A 478 -30.70 -14.57 10.54
C ASP A 478 -31.95 -13.96 9.89
N ARG A 479 -32.91 -14.83 9.53
CA ARG A 479 -34.17 -14.44 8.88
C ARG A 479 -35.07 -13.59 9.78
N GLU A 480 -34.92 -13.73 11.09
CA GLU A 480 -35.65 -12.98 12.12
C GLU A 480 -35.05 -11.60 12.36
N GLY A 481 -33.83 -11.34 11.84
CA GLY A 481 -33.13 -10.09 11.96
C GLY A 481 -32.21 -10.01 13.19
N HIS A 482 -31.80 -11.15 13.76
CA HIS A 482 -30.86 -11.20 14.87
C HIS A 482 -29.43 -11.33 14.38
N LEU A 483 -28.53 -10.51 14.94
CA LEU A 483 -27.10 -10.64 14.74
C LEU A 483 -26.58 -11.91 15.42
N LEU A 484 -25.92 -12.76 14.68
CA LEU A 484 -25.39 -14.03 15.16
C LEU A 484 -23.93 -13.90 15.64
N GLU A 485 -23.64 -14.46 16.79
CA GLU A 485 -22.26 -14.56 17.32
C GLU A 485 -21.53 -15.75 16.68
N VAL A 486 -21.18 -15.64 15.41
CA VAL A 486 -20.51 -16.68 14.62
C VAL A 486 -19.36 -16.08 13.80
N ASN A 487 -18.36 -16.89 13.46
CA ASN A 487 -17.37 -16.51 12.46
C ASN A 487 -17.99 -16.64 11.06
N ALA A 488 -18.37 -15.54 10.47
CA ALA A 488 -19.07 -15.47 9.18
C ALA A 488 -18.15 -15.22 7.98
N ASP A 489 -16.84 -15.49 8.11
CA ASP A 489 -15.85 -15.24 7.05
C ASP A 489 -16.10 -16.09 5.80
N PRO A 490 -16.50 -15.51 4.65
CA PRO A 490 -16.85 -16.25 3.44
C PRO A 490 -15.63 -16.66 2.60
N ARG A 491 -14.41 -16.29 2.99
CA ARG A 491 -13.18 -16.62 2.23
C ARG A 491 -12.91 -18.13 2.19
N ASN A 492 -13.43 -18.87 3.16
CA ASN A 492 -13.55 -20.33 3.08
C ASN A 492 -14.97 -20.71 2.74
N LEU A 493 -15.27 -20.86 1.45
CA LEU A 493 -16.62 -21.10 0.93
C LEU A 493 -17.27 -22.36 1.50
N ASP A 494 -16.52 -23.44 1.72
CA ASP A 494 -17.07 -24.70 2.23
C ASP A 494 -17.54 -24.53 3.68
N GLN A 495 -16.72 -23.92 4.53
CA GLN A 495 -17.10 -23.65 5.92
C GLN A 495 -18.24 -22.65 6.02
N PHE A 496 -18.24 -21.63 5.17
CA PHE A 496 -19.29 -20.63 5.14
C PHE A 496 -20.64 -21.25 4.69
N GLU A 497 -20.64 -22.09 3.66
CA GLU A 497 -21.83 -22.78 3.21
C GLU A 497 -22.43 -23.70 4.29
N GLU A 498 -21.61 -24.44 5.03
CA GLU A 498 -22.06 -25.25 6.16
C GLU A 498 -22.66 -24.41 7.30
N LEU A 499 -22.10 -23.22 7.55
CA LEU A 499 -22.67 -22.25 8.49
C LEU A 499 -24.05 -21.79 8.02
N VAL A 500 -24.18 -21.36 6.76
CA VAL A 500 -25.44 -20.89 6.17
C VAL A 500 -26.52 -21.98 6.19
N LYS A 501 -26.18 -23.25 5.87
CA LYS A 501 -27.10 -24.40 5.99
C LYS A 501 -27.62 -24.61 7.42
N ARG A 502 -26.82 -24.34 8.42
CA ARG A 502 -27.16 -24.46 9.82
C ARG A 502 -28.10 -23.36 10.30
N VAL A 503 -27.84 -22.12 9.85
CA VAL A 503 -28.60 -20.92 10.21
C VAL A 503 -29.92 -20.82 9.46
N GLY A 504 -29.98 -21.34 8.23
CA GLY A 504 -31.18 -21.29 7.37
C GLY A 504 -32.25 -22.35 7.67
N LYS A 505 -32.02 -23.17 8.69
CA LYS A 505 -33.03 -24.17 9.17
C LYS A 505 -33.91 -23.54 10.24
#